data_6979f4a63d36daa86306c77d294c667e
#
_entry.id   6979f4a63d36daa86306c77d294c667e
#
_cell.length_a   1.000
_cell.length_b   1.000
_cell.length_c   1.000
_cell.angle_alpha   90.00
_cell.angle_beta   90.00
_cell.angle_gamma   90.00
#
_symmetry.space_group_name_H-M   'P 1'
#
loop_
_entity.id
_entity.type
_entity.pdbx_description
1 polymer ?
#
loop_
_entity_poly.entity_id
_entity_poly.type
_entity_poly.pdbx_seq_one_letter_code
_entity_poly.pdbx_strand_id
1 'polypeptide(L)'
;MNTLKTLMNGVFGRKVPAEFAAADYDYEAALRDELKKLLCDDQGRLNRYKFERNKLELFELLSQNLDEVLPQSVASALDMFTEIIRLPQGSRAEFRVVRGKQRGKQFVTRATESGNYETFRLDRDHFDVYPVALGGAGYVDFERYLDGVESITDIYEVLNDGFVDRIFEMV
;
A
#
# COMPACT_ATOMS: atom_id res chain seq x y z
N MET A 1 7.60 -20.51 -11.17
CA MET A 1 6.74 -19.33 -10.93
C MET A 1 6.15 -19.25 -9.54
N ASN A 2 5.49 -20.28 -9.00
CA ASN A 2 4.99 -20.22 -7.61
C ASN A 2 6.11 -19.94 -6.59
N THR A 3 7.31 -20.46 -6.78
CA THR A 3 8.47 -20.23 -5.89
C THR A 3 8.90 -18.77 -5.88
N LEU A 4 9.01 -18.10 -7.05
CA LEU A 4 9.36 -16.69 -7.14
C LEU A 4 8.32 -15.80 -6.44
N LYS A 5 7.04 -16.08 -6.64
CA LYS A 5 5.96 -15.34 -5.96
C LYS A 5 6.02 -15.53 -4.43
N THR A 6 6.33 -16.74 -3.98
CA THR A 6 6.48 -17.03 -2.55
C THR A 6 7.68 -16.30 -1.94
N LEU A 7 8.82 -16.30 -2.64
CA LEU A 7 10.03 -15.62 -2.19
C LEU A 7 9.82 -14.09 -2.17
N MET A 8 9.19 -13.52 -3.19
CA MET A 8 8.81 -12.10 -3.19
C MET A 8 7.88 -11.74 -2.03
N ASN A 9 6.89 -12.58 -1.73
CA ASN A 9 6.04 -12.38 -0.57
C ASN A 9 6.86 -12.37 0.73
N GLY A 10 7.87 -13.23 0.85
CA GLY A 10 8.78 -13.26 2.00
C GLY A 10 9.61 -11.97 2.11
N VAL A 11 10.18 -11.49 1.01
CA VAL A 11 10.94 -10.22 0.95
C VAL A 11 10.09 -9.05 1.45
N PHE A 12 8.81 -9.00 1.09
CA PHE A 12 7.89 -7.94 1.53
C PHE A 12 7.13 -8.24 2.83
N GLY A 13 7.61 -9.20 3.64
CA GLY A 13 7.04 -9.51 4.96
C GLY A 13 5.64 -10.11 4.95
N ARG A 14 5.21 -10.71 3.84
CA ARG A 14 3.90 -11.36 3.69
C ARG A 14 3.92 -12.79 4.20
N LYS A 15 2.72 -13.35 4.40
CA LYS A 15 2.56 -14.76 4.75
C LYS A 15 3.18 -15.67 3.68
N VAL A 16 4.12 -16.48 4.10
CA VAL A 16 4.75 -17.51 3.28
C VAL A 16 4.32 -18.90 3.77
N PRO A 17 4.35 -19.94 2.91
CA PRO A 17 4.13 -21.31 3.32
C PRO A 17 5.11 -21.74 4.42
N ALA A 18 4.69 -22.70 5.25
CA ALA A 18 5.49 -23.17 6.39
C ALA A 18 6.89 -23.69 6.02
N GLU A 19 7.07 -24.16 4.79
CA GLU A 19 8.35 -24.61 4.24
C GLU A 19 9.40 -23.49 4.15
N PHE A 20 8.96 -22.24 4.06
CA PHE A 20 9.80 -21.04 3.97
C PHE A 20 9.71 -20.16 5.23
N ALA A 21 9.02 -20.60 6.28
CA ALA A 21 8.73 -19.79 7.48
C ALA A 21 9.83 -19.84 8.55
N ALA A 22 11.07 -20.26 8.21
CA ALA A 22 12.19 -20.23 9.15
C ALA A 22 12.54 -18.79 9.53
N ALA A 23 12.75 -18.50 10.82
CA ALA A 23 12.96 -17.16 11.34
C ALA A 23 14.19 -16.44 10.75
N ASP A 24 15.20 -17.18 10.28
CA ASP A 24 16.45 -16.67 9.73
C ASP A 24 16.57 -16.93 8.20
N TYR A 25 15.44 -17.11 7.52
CA TYR A 25 15.48 -17.38 6.08
C TYR A 25 15.67 -16.08 5.30
N ASP A 26 16.80 -15.98 4.59
CA ASP A 26 17.10 -14.83 3.72
C ASP A 26 16.34 -14.95 2.38
N TYR A 27 15.14 -14.38 2.37
CA TYR A 27 14.28 -14.38 1.20
C TYR A 27 14.87 -13.62 0.02
N GLU A 28 15.64 -12.56 0.28
CA GLU A 28 16.23 -11.76 -0.77
C GLU A 28 17.38 -12.51 -1.45
N ALA A 29 18.25 -13.16 -0.69
CA ALA A 29 19.29 -14.02 -1.25
C ALA A 29 18.69 -15.19 -2.05
N ALA A 30 17.66 -15.85 -1.52
CA ALA A 30 16.97 -16.91 -2.22
C ALA A 30 16.26 -16.46 -3.50
N LEU A 31 15.65 -15.27 -3.48
CA LEU A 31 15.03 -14.66 -4.66
C LEU A 31 16.08 -14.35 -5.73
N ARG A 32 17.21 -13.81 -5.32
CA ARG A 32 18.35 -13.50 -6.20
C ARG A 32 18.89 -14.77 -6.87
N ASP A 33 19.03 -15.85 -6.11
CA ASP A 33 19.51 -17.14 -6.64
C ASP A 33 18.50 -17.76 -7.64
N GLU A 34 17.20 -17.68 -7.37
CA GLU A 34 16.19 -18.15 -8.32
C GLU A 34 16.16 -17.28 -9.59
N LEU A 35 16.33 -15.97 -9.47
CA LEU A 35 16.45 -15.08 -10.62
C LEU A 35 17.70 -15.36 -11.44
N LYS A 36 18.84 -15.67 -10.79
CA LYS A 36 20.07 -16.09 -11.49
C LYS A 36 19.84 -17.35 -12.33
N LYS A 37 19.19 -18.36 -11.78
CA LYS A 37 18.85 -19.58 -12.52
C LYS A 37 17.97 -19.32 -13.73
N LEU A 38 17.00 -18.39 -13.59
CA LEU A 38 16.05 -18.05 -14.64
C LEU A 38 16.65 -17.21 -15.75
N LEU A 39 17.52 -16.26 -15.41
CA LEU A 39 17.94 -15.18 -16.29
C LEU A 39 19.41 -15.27 -16.73
N CYS A 40 20.27 -15.96 -15.98
CA CYS A 40 21.68 -16.07 -16.29
C CYS A 40 22.00 -17.30 -17.14
N ASP A 41 23.17 -17.26 -17.74
CA ASP A 41 23.81 -18.42 -18.38
C ASP A 41 24.56 -19.29 -17.37
N ASP A 42 25.19 -20.37 -17.85
CA ASP A 42 25.97 -21.30 -17.02
C ASP A 42 27.23 -20.65 -16.42
N GLN A 43 27.59 -19.45 -16.88
CA GLN A 43 28.72 -18.64 -16.38
C GLN A 43 28.27 -17.57 -15.38
N GLY A 44 26.98 -17.52 -15.04
CA GLY A 44 26.41 -16.53 -14.12
C GLY A 44 26.20 -15.14 -14.73
N ARG A 45 26.36 -14.97 -16.04
CA ARG A 45 26.15 -13.70 -16.72
C ARG A 45 24.71 -13.57 -17.18
N LEU A 46 24.15 -12.35 -17.12
CA LEU A 46 22.81 -12.07 -17.59
C LEU A 46 22.67 -12.43 -19.08
N ASN A 47 21.81 -13.38 -19.39
CA ASN A 47 21.49 -13.78 -20.73
C ASN A 47 20.34 -12.93 -21.27
N ARG A 48 20.64 -12.03 -22.21
CA ARG A 48 19.66 -11.10 -22.79
C ARG A 48 18.44 -11.82 -23.37
N TYR A 49 18.61 -12.98 -23.97
CA TYR A 49 17.49 -13.73 -24.55
C TYR A 49 16.56 -14.32 -23.46
N LYS A 50 17.15 -14.88 -22.40
CA LYS A 50 16.38 -15.36 -21.25
C LYS A 50 15.65 -14.22 -20.55
N PHE A 51 16.31 -13.06 -20.41
CA PHE A 51 15.71 -11.87 -19.82
C PHE A 51 14.52 -11.36 -20.64
N GLU A 52 14.68 -11.14 -21.94
CA GLU A 52 13.62 -10.67 -22.83
C GLU A 52 12.39 -11.60 -22.84
N ARG A 53 12.61 -12.89 -22.70
CA ARG A 53 11.55 -13.89 -22.63
C ARG A 53 10.74 -13.82 -21.32
N ASN A 54 11.40 -13.56 -20.20
CA ASN A 54 10.79 -13.65 -18.87
C ASN A 54 10.45 -12.29 -18.26
N LYS A 55 10.91 -11.18 -18.87
CA LYS A 55 10.79 -9.84 -18.29
C LYS A 55 9.36 -9.42 -17.96
N LEU A 56 8.40 -9.69 -18.85
CA LEU A 56 7.00 -9.27 -18.65
C LEU A 56 6.42 -9.89 -17.38
N GLU A 57 6.62 -11.18 -17.21
CA GLU A 57 6.11 -11.93 -16.07
C GLU A 57 6.80 -11.52 -14.76
N LEU A 58 8.11 -11.21 -14.83
CA LEU A 58 8.86 -10.70 -13.70
C LEU A 58 8.37 -9.32 -13.27
N PHE A 59 8.19 -8.40 -14.22
CA PHE A 59 7.70 -7.06 -13.91
C PHE A 59 6.25 -7.07 -13.43
N GLU A 60 5.41 -7.94 -13.96
CA GLU A 60 4.04 -8.12 -13.47
C GLU A 60 4.02 -8.59 -12.01
N LEU A 61 4.87 -9.55 -11.65
CA LEU A 61 4.99 -10.02 -10.27
C LEU A 61 5.50 -8.92 -9.31
N LEU A 62 6.49 -8.14 -9.74
CA LEU A 62 6.99 -7.00 -8.96
C LEU A 62 5.92 -5.93 -8.76
N SER A 63 5.26 -5.55 -9.84
CA SER A 63 4.19 -4.54 -9.82
C SER A 63 3.05 -4.95 -8.90
N GLN A 64 2.54 -6.18 -9.04
CA GLN A 64 1.47 -6.69 -8.19
C GLN A 64 1.83 -6.68 -6.70
N ASN A 65 3.07 -7.05 -6.37
CA ASN A 65 3.51 -7.03 -4.98
C ASN A 65 3.62 -5.59 -4.45
N LEU A 66 4.19 -4.67 -5.21
CA LEU A 66 4.30 -3.27 -4.81
C LEU A 66 2.93 -2.61 -4.64
N ASP A 67 2.02 -2.82 -5.58
CA ASP A 67 0.66 -2.26 -5.56
C ASP A 67 -0.15 -2.75 -4.34
N GLU A 68 0.14 -3.94 -3.83
CA GLU A 68 -0.55 -4.47 -2.66
C GLU A 68 0.13 -4.09 -1.33
N VAL A 69 1.46 -4.05 -1.28
CA VAL A 69 2.23 -3.85 -0.03
C VAL A 69 2.38 -2.38 0.31
N LEU A 70 2.70 -1.54 -0.68
CA LEU A 70 2.97 -0.13 -0.45
C LEU A 70 1.80 0.64 0.20
N PRO A 71 0.54 0.51 -0.27
CA PRO A 71 -0.59 1.18 0.37
C PRO A 71 -0.85 0.68 1.81
N GLN A 72 -0.53 -0.58 2.12
CA GLN A 72 -0.70 -1.12 3.47
C GLN A 72 0.37 -0.59 4.41
N SER A 73 1.61 -0.49 3.95
CA SER A 73 2.73 0.04 4.73
C SER A 73 2.55 1.52 5.03
N VAL A 74 2.22 2.33 4.01
CA VAL A 74 1.91 3.76 4.19
C VAL A 74 0.73 3.96 5.15
N ALA A 75 -0.34 3.17 5.01
CA ALA A 75 -1.48 3.22 5.93
C ALA A 75 -1.06 2.89 7.36
N SER A 76 -0.24 1.85 7.56
CA SER A 76 0.26 1.47 8.89
C SER A 76 1.12 2.56 9.53
N ALA A 77 1.94 3.26 8.76
CA ALA A 77 2.76 4.36 9.25
C ALA A 77 1.92 5.57 9.70
N LEU A 78 0.79 5.81 9.04
CA LEU A 78 -0.10 6.94 9.31
C LEU A 78 -1.17 6.65 10.38
N ASP A 79 -1.46 5.39 10.70
CA ASP A 79 -2.56 4.95 11.57
C ASP A 79 -2.49 5.58 12.98
N MET A 80 -1.28 5.88 13.47
CA MET A 80 -1.09 6.54 14.77
C MET A 80 -1.52 8.02 14.80
N PHE A 81 -1.59 8.67 13.64
CA PHE A 81 -1.79 10.13 13.52
C PHE A 81 -3.10 10.50 12.84
N THR A 82 -3.68 9.60 12.07
CA THR A 82 -4.84 9.88 11.20
C THR A 82 -5.86 8.75 11.22
N GLU A 83 -7.12 9.09 11.03
CA GLU A 83 -8.17 8.11 10.73
C GLU A 83 -8.16 7.81 9.23
N ILE A 84 -7.87 6.56 8.87
CA ILE A 84 -7.75 6.13 7.48
C ILE A 84 -9.09 5.54 7.01
N ILE A 85 -9.74 6.24 6.08
CA ILE A 85 -10.99 5.79 5.47
C ILE A 85 -10.68 5.28 4.06
N ARG A 86 -10.94 3.99 3.82
CA ARG A 86 -10.77 3.37 2.51
C ARG A 86 -12.07 3.48 1.72
N LEU A 87 -12.01 4.12 0.56
CA LEU A 87 -13.14 4.26 -0.34
C LEU A 87 -12.94 3.37 -1.57
N PRO A 88 -14.02 2.73 -2.07
CA PRO A 88 -13.95 2.00 -3.33
C PRO A 88 -13.57 2.93 -4.49
N GLN A 89 -12.87 2.40 -5.48
CA GLN A 89 -12.51 3.16 -6.67
C GLN A 89 -13.76 3.72 -7.36
N GLY A 90 -13.74 5.01 -7.68
CA GLY A 90 -14.86 5.71 -8.31
C GLY A 90 -15.92 6.25 -7.34
N SER A 91 -15.79 6.03 -6.03
CA SER A 91 -16.67 6.66 -5.04
C SER A 91 -16.27 8.11 -4.79
N ARG A 92 -17.27 8.95 -4.47
CA ARG A 92 -17.01 10.31 -3.99
C ARG A 92 -16.50 10.29 -2.56
N ALA A 93 -15.44 11.03 -2.30
CA ALA A 93 -14.96 11.32 -0.95
C ALA A 93 -15.82 12.43 -0.33
N GLU A 94 -17.02 12.08 0.13
CA GLU A 94 -17.96 12.98 0.78
C GLU A 94 -17.93 12.77 2.29
N PHE A 95 -17.50 13.79 3.03
CA PHE A 95 -17.49 13.74 4.49
C PHE A 95 -18.65 14.52 5.06
N ARG A 96 -19.41 13.87 5.93
CA ARG A 96 -20.56 14.49 6.63
C ARG A 96 -20.09 15.04 7.95
N VAL A 97 -20.21 16.35 8.12
CA VAL A 97 -19.92 17.01 9.39
C VAL A 97 -21.21 17.23 10.15
N VAL A 98 -21.30 16.62 11.31
CA VAL A 98 -22.39 16.92 12.28
C VAL A 98 -21.89 18.07 13.17
N ARG A 99 -22.34 19.29 12.90
CA ARG A 99 -22.01 20.44 13.72
C ARG A 99 -22.61 20.31 15.12
N GLY A 100 -21.76 20.03 16.08
CA GLY A 100 -21.95 20.29 17.51
C GLY A 100 -22.86 19.35 18.29
N LYS A 101 -22.34 18.88 19.41
CA LYS A 101 -23.09 18.18 20.47
C LYS A 101 -24.26 18.99 21.06
N GLN A 102 -24.32 20.32 20.81
CA GLN A 102 -25.37 21.18 21.30
C GLN A 102 -26.70 21.04 20.55
N ARG A 103 -26.68 20.59 19.30
CA ARG A 103 -27.91 20.39 18.50
C ARG A 103 -28.82 19.25 19.02
N GLY A 104 -28.26 18.24 19.66
CA GLY A 104 -29.05 17.17 20.22
C GLY A 104 -30.07 17.65 21.28
N LYS A 105 -29.73 18.69 22.06
CA LYS A 105 -30.62 19.30 23.04
C LYS A 105 -31.80 20.07 22.43
N GLN A 106 -31.64 20.59 21.20
CA GLN A 106 -32.69 21.34 20.50
C GLN A 106 -33.80 20.42 19.97
N PHE A 107 -33.50 19.13 19.75
CA PHE A 107 -34.49 18.16 19.27
C PHE A 107 -35.34 17.55 20.37
N VAL A 108 -35.00 17.79 21.64
CA VAL A 108 -35.73 17.25 22.79
C VAL A 108 -36.35 18.38 23.56
N THR A 109 -37.66 18.53 23.44
CA THR A 109 -38.47 19.49 24.19
C THR A 109 -39.26 18.78 25.28
N ARG A 110 -39.56 19.49 26.36
CA ARG A 110 -40.40 18.97 27.45
C ARG A 110 -41.81 18.76 26.92
N ALA A 111 -42.30 17.54 26.96
CA ALA A 111 -43.67 17.22 26.54
C ALA A 111 -44.68 17.79 27.54
N THR A 112 -45.65 18.54 27.06
CA THR A 112 -46.87 18.88 27.77
C THR A 112 -48.07 18.16 27.14
N GLU A 113 -49.07 17.82 27.91
CA GLU A 113 -50.19 16.97 27.46
C GLU A 113 -50.96 17.45 26.23
N SER A 114 -50.78 18.69 25.80
CA SER A 114 -51.40 19.29 24.60
C SER A 114 -50.46 20.12 23.74
N GLY A 115 -49.18 19.91 23.85
CA GLY A 115 -48.17 20.71 23.16
C GLY A 115 -47.87 20.25 21.74
N ASN A 116 -47.82 21.19 20.80
CA ASN A 116 -47.21 20.97 19.51
C ASN A 116 -45.72 20.87 19.67
N TYR A 117 -45.12 19.80 19.11
CA TYR A 117 -43.67 19.64 19.06
C TYR A 117 -43.08 20.48 17.92
N GLU A 118 -42.10 21.30 18.23
CA GLU A 118 -41.30 21.95 17.19
C GLU A 118 -40.44 20.92 16.47
N THR A 119 -40.58 20.87 15.16
CA THR A 119 -39.77 19.96 14.32
C THR A 119 -38.57 20.72 13.81
N PHE A 120 -37.38 20.26 14.15
CA PHE A 120 -36.13 20.81 13.68
C PHE A 120 -35.57 19.98 12.55
N ARG A 121 -35.10 20.66 11.49
CA ARG A 121 -34.38 20.01 10.39
C ARG A 121 -32.94 19.73 10.81
N LEU A 122 -32.45 18.53 10.59
CA LEU A 122 -31.06 18.19 10.75
C LEU A 122 -30.28 18.75 9.56
N ASP A 123 -29.67 19.91 9.71
CA ASP A 123 -28.74 20.44 8.71
C ASP A 123 -27.46 19.60 8.76
N ARG A 124 -27.16 18.96 7.66
CA ARG A 124 -25.91 18.22 7.45
C ARG A 124 -25.07 19.02 6.49
N ASP A 125 -23.98 19.54 7.01
CA ASP A 125 -22.92 20.08 6.13
C ASP A 125 -22.13 18.90 5.59
N HIS A 126 -21.81 18.95 4.33
CA HIS A 126 -20.90 18.01 3.69
C HIS A 126 -19.82 18.83 2.97
N PHE A 127 -18.64 18.27 2.90
CA PHE A 127 -17.59 18.78 2.04
C PHE A 127 -17.05 17.65 1.18
N ASP A 128 -16.80 17.96 -0.07
CA ASP A 128 -16.20 17.07 -1.04
C ASP A 128 -14.68 17.22 -0.98
N VAL A 129 -13.97 16.11 -0.93
CA VAL A 129 -12.51 16.09 -1.02
C VAL A 129 -12.15 15.60 -2.41
N TYR A 130 -11.35 16.39 -3.11
CA TYR A 130 -10.83 15.98 -4.41
C TYR A 130 -9.60 15.08 -4.20
N PRO A 131 -9.58 13.90 -4.83
CA PRO A 131 -8.44 13.00 -4.70
C PRO A 131 -7.20 13.59 -5.37
N VAL A 132 -6.08 13.51 -4.67
CA VAL A 132 -4.76 13.81 -5.21
C VAL A 132 -4.06 12.49 -5.49
N ALA A 133 -3.60 12.29 -6.73
CA ALA A 133 -2.83 11.12 -7.08
C ALA A 133 -1.36 11.34 -6.71
N LEU A 134 -0.81 10.41 -5.93
CA LEU A 134 0.62 10.35 -5.65
C LEU A 134 1.21 9.18 -6.44
N GLY A 135 2.36 9.39 -7.05
CA GLY A 135 3.11 8.37 -7.77
C GLY A 135 4.59 8.48 -7.44
N GLY A 136 5.25 7.34 -7.35
CA GLY A 136 6.69 7.22 -7.17
C GLY A 136 7.26 6.23 -8.17
N ALA A 137 8.54 6.40 -8.52
CA ALA A 137 9.26 5.47 -9.37
C ALA A 137 10.66 5.23 -8.80
N GLY A 138 11.07 3.98 -8.76
CA GLY A 138 12.43 3.56 -8.43
C GLY A 138 13.09 2.89 -9.63
N TYR A 139 14.39 2.98 -9.72
CA TYR A 139 15.19 2.30 -10.72
C TYR A 139 16.17 1.34 -10.03
N VAL A 140 16.24 0.12 -10.53
CA VAL A 140 17.21 -0.91 -10.09
C VAL A 140 18.00 -1.33 -11.30
N ASP A 141 19.33 -1.30 -11.18
CA ASP A 141 20.19 -1.96 -12.14
C ASP A 141 20.16 -3.47 -11.87
N PHE A 142 19.61 -4.20 -12.83
CA PHE A 142 19.36 -5.62 -12.65
C PHE A 142 20.63 -6.45 -12.50
N GLU A 143 21.72 -6.08 -13.18
CA GLU A 143 23.01 -6.75 -13.05
C GLU A 143 23.57 -6.53 -11.63
N ARG A 144 23.52 -5.32 -11.12
CA ARG A 144 23.95 -4.98 -9.75
C ARG A 144 23.09 -5.64 -8.67
N TYR A 145 21.80 -5.78 -8.94
CA TYR A 145 20.91 -6.54 -8.05
C TYR A 145 21.29 -8.02 -7.99
N LEU A 146 21.57 -8.66 -9.14
CA LEU A 146 22.00 -10.05 -9.19
C LEU A 146 23.37 -10.26 -8.51
N ASP A 147 24.26 -9.28 -8.59
CA ASP A 147 25.55 -9.29 -7.91
C ASP A 147 25.45 -9.00 -6.39
N GLY A 148 24.28 -8.63 -5.90
CA GLY A 148 24.04 -8.35 -4.49
C GLY A 148 24.50 -6.96 -4.02
N VAL A 149 24.74 -6.04 -4.95
CA VAL A 149 25.16 -4.66 -4.67
C VAL A 149 23.94 -3.77 -4.42
N GLU A 150 22.82 -4.04 -5.10
CA GLU A 150 21.55 -3.36 -4.92
C GLU A 150 20.51 -4.28 -4.33
N SER A 151 19.55 -3.72 -3.60
CA SER A 151 18.43 -4.42 -2.96
C SER A 151 17.11 -3.85 -3.44
N ILE A 152 16.13 -4.72 -3.66
CA ILE A 152 14.75 -4.32 -3.94
C ILE A 152 14.11 -3.75 -2.67
N THR A 153 14.48 -4.29 -1.51
CA THR A 153 13.98 -3.85 -0.22
C THR A 153 14.34 -2.41 0.07
N ASP A 154 15.60 -2.00 -0.20
CA ASP A 154 16.06 -0.63 0.01
C ASP A 154 15.26 0.39 -0.82
N ILE A 155 14.96 0.05 -2.08
CA ILE A 155 14.15 0.91 -2.94
C ILE A 155 12.71 0.99 -2.45
N TYR A 156 12.16 -0.13 -1.98
CA TYR A 156 10.84 -0.15 -1.40
C TYR A 156 10.75 0.73 -0.14
N GLU A 157 11.74 0.67 0.75
CA GLU A 157 11.81 1.51 1.94
C GLU A 157 11.88 2.99 1.59
N VAL A 158 12.75 3.36 0.66
CA VAL A 158 12.86 4.76 0.19
C VAL A 158 11.56 5.27 -0.46
N LEU A 159 10.88 4.44 -1.24
CA LEU A 159 9.58 4.80 -1.82
C LEU A 159 8.51 4.95 -0.73
N ASN A 160 8.47 4.04 0.23
CA ASN A 160 7.53 4.10 1.35
C ASN A 160 7.70 5.38 2.17
N ASP A 161 8.93 5.69 2.56
CA ASP A 161 9.27 6.89 3.33
C ASP A 161 8.92 8.16 2.53
N GLY A 162 9.24 8.18 1.24
CA GLY A 162 8.89 9.28 0.35
C GLY A 162 7.37 9.52 0.23
N PHE A 163 6.56 8.47 0.21
CA PHE A 163 5.10 8.60 0.24
C PHE A 163 4.59 9.12 1.57
N VAL A 164 5.11 8.61 2.68
CA VAL A 164 4.75 9.06 4.03
C VAL A 164 5.09 10.54 4.21
N ASP A 165 6.32 10.95 3.88
CA ASP A 165 6.77 12.34 3.96
C ASP A 165 5.89 13.26 3.11
N ARG A 166 5.60 12.85 1.88
CA ARG A 166 4.77 13.65 0.98
C ARG A 166 3.34 13.81 1.46
N ILE A 167 2.77 12.80 2.10
CA ILE A 167 1.44 12.91 2.71
C ILE A 167 1.48 13.89 3.89
N PHE A 168 2.50 13.82 4.75
CA PHE A 168 2.65 14.76 5.86
C PHE A 168 2.85 16.21 5.41
N GLU A 169 3.49 16.45 4.27
CA GLU A 169 3.60 17.80 3.70
C GLU A 169 2.26 18.36 3.19
N MET A 170 1.30 17.50 2.86
CA MET A 170 0.00 17.91 2.33
C MET A 170 -1.06 18.14 3.39
N VAL A 171 -0.85 17.66 4.61
CA VAL A 171 -1.76 17.79 5.76
C VAL A 171 -1.39 19.01 6.61
#